data_687d96ecb8194a9cad74cedf4c29a371
#
_entry.id   687d96ecb8194a9cad74cedf4c29a371
#
_cell.length_a   1.000
_cell.length_b   1.000
_cell.length_c   1.000
_cell.angle_alpha   90.00
_cell.angle_beta   90.00
_cell.angle_gamma   90.00
#
_symmetry.space_group_name_H-M   'P 1'
#
loop_
_entity.id
_entity.type
_entity.pdbx_description
1 polymer ?
#
loop_
_entity_poly.entity_id
_entity_poly.type
_entity_poly.pdbx_seq_one_letter_code
_entity_poly.pdbx_strand_id
1 'polypeptide(L)'
;MNYNKKHKNLDILNGSIWNKIPQYALPVAATGILEQLFNASDVAIVGNFASSDKTVAIAAVGANSPIIGMILNLFIGIALGTNVVIANAIGQKDKKTIEKTIYTSILMALIGGLLVTLLGELSIGNILTMLNVPSDVYPYALLYIRIYLLGMPVIFLYNFEAAIFRSSGDTKIPLQALAISGVLNVILNLI
;
A
#
# COMPACT_ATOMS: atom_id res chain seq x y z
N MET A 1 12.55 -23.40 23.06
CA MET A 1 11.42 -22.87 22.28
C MET A 1 11.72 -23.15 20.82
N ASN A 2 11.06 -24.15 20.20
CA ASN A 2 11.40 -24.72 18.88
C ASN A 2 11.00 -23.76 17.75
N TYR A 3 11.97 -23.03 17.19
CA TYR A 3 11.83 -22.16 16.03
C TYR A 3 11.97 -22.95 14.71
N ASN A 4 11.17 -24.01 14.55
CA ASN A 4 11.21 -24.86 13.36
C ASN A 4 9.83 -24.97 12.67
N LYS A 5 9.16 -23.82 12.42
CA LYS A 5 8.23 -23.72 11.29
C LYS A 5 8.99 -23.07 10.14
N LYS A 6 9.66 -23.88 9.32
CA LYS A 6 10.13 -23.50 8.00
C LYS A 6 8.92 -23.01 7.20
N HIS A 7 8.68 -21.71 7.17
CA HIS A 7 7.99 -21.10 6.04
C HIS A 7 8.82 -21.48 4.82
N LYS A 8 8.26 -22.28 3.95
CA LYS A 8 8.93 -22.74 2.73
C LYS A 8 8.93 -21.58 1.76
N ASN A 9 9.86 -20.62 1.99
CA ASN A 9 10.09 -19.52 1.07
C ASN A 9 10.43 -20.12 -0.29
N LEU A 10 9.94 -19.50 -1.34
CA LEU A 10 10.26 -19.96 -2.69
C LEU A 10 11.79 -19.87 -2.88
N ASP A 11 12.42 -20.99 -3.14
CA ASP A 11 13.85 -20.99 -3.48
C ASP A 11 14.04 -20.39 -4.88
N ILE A 12 14.27 -19.07 -4.93
CA ILE A 12 14.39 -18.31 -6.18
C ILE A 12 15.75 -18.60 -6.85
N LEU A 13 16.75 -19.05 -6.08
CA LEU A 13 18.13 -19.19 -6.56
C LEU A 13 18.39 -20.51 -7.32
N ASN A 14 17.62 -21.59 -7.04
CA ASN A 14 17.89 -22.92 -7.60
C ASN A 14 16.68 -23.49 -8.33
N GLY A 15 16.82 -24.04 -9.52
CA GLY A 15 15.81 -24.75 -10.30
C GLY A 15 15.26 -23.98 -11.50
N SER A 16 14.22 -24.53 -12.16
CA SER A 16 13.66 -23.94 -13.39
C SER A 16 12.88 -22.65 -13.11
N ILE A 17 13.26 -21.57 -13.79
CA ILE A 17 12.62 -20.25 -13.71
C ILE A 17 11.15 -20.33 -14.12
N TRP A 18 10.82 -21.12 -15.13
CA TRP A 18 9.45 -21.25 -15.67
C TRP A 18 8.42 -21.69 -14.62
N ASN A 19 8.82 -22.57 -13.71
CA ASN A 19 7.94 -23.06 -12.65
C ASN A 19 7.83 -22.08 -11.46
N LYS A 20 8.82 -21.19 -11.32
CA LYS A 20 8.91 -20.27 -10.18
C LYS A 20 8.22 -18.93 -10.45
N ILE A 21 8.27 -18.46 -11.70
CA ILE A 21 7.59 -17.24 -12.10
C ILE A 21 6.09 -17.27 -11.72
N PRO A 22 5.29 -18.29 -12.06
CA PRO A 22 3.89 -18.32 -11.65
C PRO A 22 3.72 -18.38 -10.13
N GLN A 23 4.55 -19.13 -9.42
CA GLN A 23 4.46 -19.27 -7.96
C GLN A 23 4.76 -17.96 -7.23
N TYR A 24 5.61 -17.12 -7.81
CA TYR A 24 5.90 -15.78 -7.31
C TYR A 24 4.85 -14.76 -7.76
N ALA A 25 4.49 -14.77 -9.04
CA ALA A 25 3.63 -13.78 -9.65
C ALA A 25 2.17 -13.89 -9.21
N LEU A 26 1.64 -15.13 -9.01
CA LEU A 26 0.25 -15.33 -8.62
C LEU A 26 -0.11 -14.65 -7.29
N PRO A 27 0.64 -14.81 -6.18
CA PRO A 27 0.31 -14.11 -4.94
C PRO A 27 0.48 -12.58 -5.06
N VAL A 28 1.44 -12.09 -5.88
CA VAL A 28 1.61 -10.66 -6.12
C VAL A 28 0.43 -10.11 -6.89
N ALA A 29 -0.01 -10.80 -7.94
CA ALA A 29 -1.21 -10.43 -8.69
C ALA A 29 -2.47 -10.49 -7.82
N ALA A 30 -2.59 -11.51 -6.97
CA ALA A 30 -3.69 -11.63 -6.02
C ALA A 30 -3.71 -10.46 -5.02
N THR A 31 -2.55 -9.96 -4.57
CA THR A 31 -2.46 -8.75 -3.74
C THR A 31 -3.09 -7.55 -4.47
N GLY A 32 -2.69 -7.28 -5.71
CA GLY A 32 -3.26 -6.17 -6.49
C GLY A 32 -4.75 -6.31 -6.75
N ILE A 33 -5.25 -7.53 -7.01
CA ILE A 33 -6.68 -7.80 -7.18
C ILE A 33 -7.44 -7.53 -5.88
N LEU A 34 -6.93 -7.98 -4.74
CA LEU A 34 -7.55 -7.75 -3.44
C LEU A 34 -7.57 -6.25 -3.09
N GLU A 35 -6.50 -5.50 -3.36
CA GLU A 35 -6.47 -4.06 -3.17
C GLU A 35 -7.60 -3.37 -3.96
N GLN A 36 -7.81 -3.74 -5.22
CA GLN A 36 -8.89 -3.19 -6.04
C GLN A 36 -10.27 -3.60 -5.54
N LEU A 37 -10.44 -4.85 -5.08
CA LEU A 37 -11.70 -5.32 -4.50
C LEU A 37 -12.05 -4.58 -3.20
N PHE A 38 -11.08 -4.31 -2.33
CA PHE A 38 -11.31 -3.53 -1.11
C PHE A 38 -11.64 -2.08 -1.43
N ASN A 39 -10.93 -1.44 -2.37
CA ASN A 39 -11.28 -0.10 -2.85
C ASN A 39 -12.71 -0.04 -3.43
N ALA A 40 -13.09 -1.03 -4.23
CA ALA A 40 -14.44 -1.10 -4.77
C ALA A 40 -15.49 -1.32 -3.66
N SER A 41 -15.18 -2.13 -2.65
CA SER A 41 -16.05 -2.35 -1.48
C SER A 41 -16.24 -1.06 -0.68
N ASP A 42 -15.18 -0.29 -0.45
CA ASP A 42 -15.26 1.00 0.25
C ASP A 42 -16.18 1.98 -0.49
N VAL A 43 -16.02 2.11 -1.81
CA VAL A 43 -16.90 2.94 -2.64
C VAL A 43 -18.36 2.45 -2.59
N ALA A 44 -18.57 1.13 -2.64
CA ALA A 44 -19.90 0.54 -2.56
C ALA A 44 -20.57 0.79 -1.20
N ILE A 45 -19.80 0.69 -0.10
CA ILE A 45 -20.30 0.98 1.25
C ILE A 45 -20.66 2.45 1.37
N VAL A 46 -19.79 3.37 0.95
CA VAL A 46 -20.07 4.81 0.94
C VAL A 46 -21.32 5.11 0.10
N GLY A 47 -21.45 4.51 -1.08
CA GLY A 47 -22.58 4.72 -1.97
C GLY A 47 -23.93 4.17 -1.46
N ASN A 48 -23.93 3.20 -0.53
CA ASN A 48 -25.15 2.59 -0.02
C ASN A 48 -25.51 3.06 1.40
N PHE A 49 -24.53 3.32 2.25
CA PHE A 49 -24.70 3.55 3.68
C PHE A 49 -24.37 4.97 4.15
N ALA A 50 -23.81 5.84 3.28
CA ALA A 50 -23.59 7.23 3.68
C ALA A 50 -24.88 7.90 4.12
N SER A 51 -24.85 8.56 5.27
CA SER A 51 -25.96 9.32 5.83
C SER A 51 -26.20 10.67 5.13
N SER A 52 -25.19 11.16 4.41
CA SER A 52 -25.24 12.35 3.54
C SER A 52 -25.74 12.00 2.13
N ASP A 53 -25.85 13.00 1.25
CA ASP A 53 -26.12 12.73 -0.16
C ASP A 53 -25.05 11.77 -0.74
N LYS A 54 -25.52 10.57 -1.10
CA LYS A 54 -24.66 9.48 -1.59
C LYS A 54 -23.86 9.88 -2.81
N THR A 55 -24.43 10.71 -3.68
CA THR A 55 -23.78 11.22 -4.89
C THR A 55 -22.58 12.09 -4.51
N VAL A 56 -22.77 12.98 -3.55
CA VAL A 56 -21.71 13.86 -3.03
C VAL A 56 -20.60 13.05 -2.35
N ALA A 57 -20.98 12.04 -1.57
CA ALA A 57 -20.01 11.19 -0.88
C ALA A 57 -19.13 10.39 -1.88
N ILE A 58 -19.74 9.78 -2.91
CA ILE A 58 -18.99 9.08 -3.98
C ILE A 58 -18.11 10.06 -4.76
N ALA A 59 -18.63 11.25 -5.09
CA ALA A 59 -17.88 12.29 -5.78
C ALA A 59 -16.66 12.75 -4.96
N ALA A 60 -16.78 12.83 -3.64
CA ALA A 60 -15.68 13.20 -2.75
C ALA A 60 -14.55 12.16 -2.76
N VAL A 61 -14.87 10.86 -2.73
CA VAL A 61 -13.89 9.78 -2.86
C VAL A 61 -13.25 9.82 -4.25
N GLY A 62 -14.06 9.98 -5.30
CA GLY A 62 -13.60 10.05 -6.69
C GLY A 62 -12.65 11.21 -6.96
N ALA A 63 -12.93 12.40 -6.42
CA ALA A 63 -12.09 13.59 -6.56
C ALA A 63 -10.67 13.40 -5.96
N ASN A 64 -10.55 12.58 -4.92
CA ASN A 64 -9.29 12.33 -4.24
C ASN A 64 -8.48 11.17 -4.86
N SER A 65 -9.12 10.28 -5.60
CA SER A 65 -8.47 9.07 -6.15
C SER A 65 -7.21 9.35 -7.00
N PRO A 66 -7.17 10.37 -7.88
CA PRO A 66 -5.96 10.68 -8.64
C PRO A 66 -4.80 11.17 -7.77
N ILE A 67 -5.10 11.96 -6.74
CA ILE A 67 -4.10 12.50 -5.81
C ILE A 67 -3.47 11.35 -5.01
N ILE A 68 -4.32 10.51 -4.42
CA ILE A 68 -3.90 9.33 -3.66
C ILE A 68 -3.10 8.39 -4.56
N GLY A 69 -3.60 8.10 -5.77
CA GLY A 69 -2.94 7.24 -6.72
C GLY A 69 -1.55 7.73 -7.13
N MET A 70 -1.40 9.03 -7.37
CA MET A 70 -0.10 9.64 -7.70
C MET A 70 0.91 9.46 -6.55
N ILE A 71 0.51 9.77 -5.33
CA ILE A 71 1.37 9.63 -4.14
C ILE A 71 1.76 8.17 -3.93
N LEU A 72 0.79 7.25 -3.94
CA LEU A 72 1.05 5.83 -3.71
C LEU A 72 1.95 5.23 -4.79
N ASN A 73 1.69 5.50 -6.08
CA ASN A 73 2.49 4.95 -7.17
C ASN A 73 3.94 5.43 -7.12
N LEU A 74 4.18 6.68 -6.71
CA LEU A 74 5.54 7.18 -6.52
C LEU A 74 6.28 6.36 -5.46
N PHE A 75 5.68 6.14 -4.29
CA PHE A 75 6.32 5.40 -3.20
C PHE A 75 6.39 3.89 -3.45
N ILE A 76 5.42 3.30 -4.13
CA ILE A 76 5.51 1.92 -4.63
C ILE A 76 6.70 1.77 -5.56
N GLY A 77 6.95 2.73 -6.45
CA GLY A 77 8.13 2.75 -7.32
C GLY A 77 9.44 2.75 -6.53
N ILE A 78 9.53 3.56 -5.46
CA ILE A 78 10.72 3.57 -4.57
C ILE A 78 10.85 2.23 -3.82
N ALA A 79 9.76 1.68 -3.31
CA ALA A 79 9.76 0.37 -2.64
C ALA A 79 10.18 -0.77 -3.57
N LEU A 80 9.86 -0.71 -4.87
CA LEU A 80 10.37 -1.65 -5.86
C LEU A 80 11.89 -1.58 -5.97
N GLY A 81 12.49 -0.40 -5.86
CA GLY A 81 13.94 -0.24 -5.78
C GLY A 81 14.55 -1.00 -4.59
N THR A 82 13.93 -0.93 -3.42
CA THR A 82 14.30 -1.73 -2.24
C THR A 82 14.28 -3.22 -2.54
N ASN A 83 13.21 -3.71 -3.18
CA ASN A 83 13.08 -5.11 -3.57
C ASN A 83 14.26 -5.57 -4.43
N VAL A 84 14.63 -4.79 -5.46
CA VAL A 84 15.73 -5.11 -6.37
C VAL A 84 17.09 -5.16 -5.65
N VAL A 85 17.37 -4.18 -4.79
CA VAL A 85 18.64 -4.12 -4.05
C VAL A 85 18.78 -5.31 -3.10
N ILE A 86 17.73 -5.64 -2.34
CA ILE A 86 17.77 -6.77 -1.41
C ILE A 86 17.86 -8.10 -2.17
N ALA A 87 17.09 -8.28 -3.26
CA ALA A 87 17.15 -9.50 -4.07
C ALA A 87 18.55 -9.75 -4.64
N ASN A 88 19.22 -8.70 -5.15
CA ASN A 88 20.60 -8.79 -5.62
C ASN A 88 21.58 -9.14 -4.48
N ALA A 89 21.43 -8.50 -3.32
CA ALA A 89 22.28 -8.78 -2.16
C ALA A 89 22.09 -10.21 -1.63
N ILE A 90 20.86 -10.75 -1.68
CA ILE A 90 20.59 -12.16 -1.36
C ILE A 90 21.34 -13.08 -2.34
N GLY A 91 21.29 -12.79 -3.65
CA GLY A 91 22.03 -13.55 -4.68
C GLY A 91 23.54 -13.55 -4.45
N GLN A 92 24.08 -12.43 -3.98
CA GLN A 92 25.50 -12.25 -3.65
C GLN A 92 25.88 -12.74 -2.24
N LYS A 93 24.90 -13.16 -1.43
CA LYS A 93 25.07 -13.54 -0.01
C LYS A 93 25.64 -12.42 0.86
N ASP A 94 25.42 -11.16 0.47
CA ASP A 94 25.87 -9.97 1.19
C ASP A 94 24.88 -9.58 2.28
N LYS A 95 25.02 -10.18 3.45
CA LYS A 95 24.18 -9.92 4.62
C LYS A 95 24.25 -8.48 5.08
N LYS A 96 25.40 -7.83 4.96
CA LYS A 96 25.57 -6.44 5.41
C LYS A 96 24.73 -5.47 4.57
N THR A 97 24.72 -5.66 3.26
CA THR A 97 23.87 -4.85 2.37
C THR A 97 22.40 -5.13 2.61
N ILE A 98 21.99 -6.40 2.85
CA ILE A 98 20.60 -6.73 3.18
C ILE A 98 20.14 -5.97 4.43
N GLU A 99 20.86 -6.11 5.55
CA GLU A 99 20.51 -5.45 6.81
C GLU A 99 20.45 -3.93 6.65
N LYS A 100 21.47 -3.34 6.04
CA LYS A 100 21.52 -1.89 5.82
C LYS A 100 20.36 -1.39 4.96
N THR A 101 20.00 -2.12 3.91
CA THR A 101 18.90 -1.75 3.03
C THR A 101 17.55 -1.86 3.75
N ILE A 102 17.33 -2.91 4.58
CA ILE A 102 16.11 -3.04 5.38
C ILE A 102 15.94 -1.83 6.31
N TYR A 103 16.98 -1.49 7.10
CA TYR A 103 16.91 -0.34 8.00
C TYR A 103 16.64 0.98 7.26
N THR A 104 17.34 1.20 6.16
CA THR A 104 17.17 2.41 5.35
C THR A 104 15.74 2.48 4.77
N SER A 105 15.21 1.36 4.30
CA SER A 105 13.86 1.29 3.72
C SER A 105 12.77 1.59 4.74
N ILE A 106 12.87 1.04 5.93
CA ILE A 106 11.93 1.33 7.03
C ILE A 106 11.99 2.82 7.40
N LEU A 107 13.20 3.36 7.52
CA LEU A 107 13.39 4.79 7.83
C LEU A 107 12.83 5.67 6.72
N MET A 108 13.06 5.33 5.45
CA MET A 108 12.49 6.04 4.30
C MET A 108 10.96 5.98 4.29
N ALA A 109 10.37 4.84 4.62
CA ALA A 109 8.91 4.71 4.71
C ALA A 109 8.32 5.64 5.77
N LEU A 110 8.91 5.66 6.98
CA LEU A 110 8.43 6.49 8.09
C LEU A 110 8.64 7.99 7.80
N ILE A 111 9.85 8.38 7.42
CA ILE A 111 10.16 9.80 7.13
C ILE A 111 9.35 10.26 5.92
N GLY A 112 9.32 9.48 4.85
CA GLY A 112 8.55 9.79 3.63
C GLY A 112 7.05 9.91 3.92
N GLY A 113 6.50 8.99 4.71
CA GLY A 113 5.10 9.02 5.14
C GLY A 113 4.78 10.27 5.96
N LEU A 114 5.63 10.60 6.93
CA LEU A 114 5.47 11.82 7.74
C LEU A 114 5.59 13.10 6.90
N LEU A 115 6.55 13.15 5.99
CA LEU A 115 6.69 14.29 5.07
C LEU A 115 5.47 14.47 4.18
N VAL A 116 4.96 13.39 3.60
CA VAL A 116 3.73 13.44 2.77
C VAL A 116 2.52 13.87 3.60
N THR A 117 2.39 13.37 4.83
CA THR A 117 1.33 13.81 5.73
C THR A 117 1.43 15.31 6.01
N LEU A 118 2.59 15.81 6.43
CA LEU A 118 2.78 17.22 6.78
C LEU A 118 2.59 18.15 5.58
N LEU A 119 3.24 17.85 4.46
CA LEU A 119 3.13 18.67 3.25
C LEU A 119 1.73 18.57 2.63
N GLY A 120 1.13 17.38 2.67
CA GLY A 120 -0.23 17.14 2.21
C GLY A 120 -1.24 17.94 3.01
N GLU A 121 -1.22 17.89 4.35
CA GLU A 121 -2.11 18.64 5.22
C GLU A 121 -2.04 20.17 4.96
N LEU A 122 -0.85 20.68 4.69
CA LEU A 122 -0.65 22.10 4.41
C LEU A 122 -1.13 22.53 3.02
N SER A 123 -1.07 21.63 2.03
CA SER A 123 -1.31 21.99 0.62
C SER A 123 -2.63 21.46 0.04
N ILE A 124 -3.24 20.47 0.66
CA ILE A 124 -4.37 19.75 0.06
C ILE A 124 -5.59 20.63 -0.24
N GLY A 125 -5.88 21.61 0.62
CA GLY A 125 -6.98 22.55 0.38
C GLY A 125 -6.77 23.35 -0.91
N ASN A 126 -5.55 23.84 -1.15
CA ASN A 126 -5.21 24.55 -2.38
C ASN A 126 -5.28 23.61 -3.60
N ILE A 127 -4.82 22.37 -3.46
CA ILE A 127 -4.86 21.38 -4.54
C ILE A 127 -6.30 21.09 -4.97
N LEU A 128 -7.22 20.84 -4.00
CA LEU A 128 -8.62 20.60 -4.30
C LEU A 128 -9.30 21.82 -4.97
N THR A 129 -8.93 23.03 -4.56
CA THR A 129 -9.41 24.27 -5.20
C THR A 129 -8.90 24.38 -6.63
N MET A 130 -7.62 24.09 -6.87
CA MET A 130 -7.03 24.10 -8.22
C MET A 130 -7.66 23.03 -9.15
N LEU A 131 -8.11 21.90 -8.59
CA LEU A 131 -8.83 20.86 -9.32
C LEU A 131 -10.29 21.21 -9.58
N ASN A 132 -10.74 22.39 -9.17
CA ASN A 132 -12.13 22.86 -9.33
C ASN A 132 -13.16 21.87 -8.76
N VAL A 133 -12.88 21.31 -7.59
CA VAL A 133 -13.83 20.42 -6.91
C VAL A 133 -15.09 21.24 -6.55
N PRO A 134 -16.29 20.75 -6.92
CA PRO A 134 -17.56 21.45 -6.65
C PRO A 134 -17.72 21.82 -5.18
N SER A 135 -18.36 22.97 -4.90
CA SER A 135 -18.47 23.52 -3.54
C SER A 135 -19.25 22.64 -2.56
N ASP A 136 -20.19 21.85 -3.04
CA ASP A 136 -20.96 20.87 -2.28
C ASP A 136 -20.17 19.59 -1.94
N VAL A 137 -19.22 19.23 -2.81
CA VAL A 137 -18.32 18.06 -2.64
C VAL A 137 -17.09 18.41 -1.80
N TYR A 138 -16.59 19.66 -1.90
CA TYR A 138 -15.32 20.09 -1.33
C TYR A 138 -15.15 19.76 0.16
N PRO A 139 -16.10 20.03 1.08
CA PRO A 139 -15.91 19.76 2.50
C PRO A 139 -15.72 18.25 2.79
N TYR A 140 -16.44 17.39 2.08
CA TYR A 140 -16.33 15.94 2.21
C TYR A 140 -15.03 15.42 1.60
N ALA A 141 -14.64 15.93 0.44
CA ALA A 141 -13.36 15.58 -0.20
C ALA A 141 -12.17 15.99 0.66
N LEU A 142 -12.21 17.18 1.25
CA LEU A 142 -11.15 17.69 2.12
C LEU A 142 -11.05 16.84 3.41
N LEU A 143 -12.14 16.50 4.04
CA LEU A 143 -12.15 15.66 5.24
C LEU A 143 -11.61 14.27 4.94
N TYR A 144 -12.07 13.65 3.85
CA TYR A 144 -11.64 12.32 3.42
C TYR A 144 -10.12 12.26 3.18
N ILE A 145 -9.59 13.18 2.38
CA ILE A 145 -8.16 13.17 2.04
C ILE A 145 -7.26 13.46 3.25
N ARG A 146 -7.69 14.34 4.18
CA ARG A 146 -6.95 14.59 5.41
C ARG A 146 -6.82 13.34 6.27
N ILE A 147 -7.93 12.64 6.49
CA ILE A 147 -7.90 11.37 7.24
C ILE A 147 -6.98 10.37 6.53
N TYR A 148 -7.03 10.30 5.21
CA TYR A 148 -6.18 9.42 4.42
C TYR A 148 -4.70 9.78 4.54
N LEU A 149 -4.36 11.07 4.51
CA LEU A 149 -2.99 11.57 4.66
C LEU A 149 -2.39 11.22 6.03
N LEU A 150 -3.18 11.23 7.11
CA LEU A 150 -2.74 10.80 8.43
C LEU A 150 -2.35 9.31 8.46
N GLY A 151 -2.94 8.49 7.60
CA GLY A 151 -2.60 7.07 7.43
C GLY A 151 -1.34 6.80 6.60
N MET A 152 -0.81 7.78 5.87
CA MET A 152 0.31 7.60 4.92
C MET A 152 1.56 6.94 5.53
N PRO A 153 2.02 7.27 6.74
CA PRO A 153 3.19 6.61 7.33
C PRO A 153 3.01 5.10 7.46
N VAL A 154 1.81 4.65 7.83
CA VAL A 154 1.49 3.22 7.97
C VAL A 154 1.38 2.54 6.60
N ILE A 155 0.74 3.20 5.64
CA ILE A 155 0.59 2.70 4.27
C ILE A 155 1.97 2.53 3.61
N PHE A 156 2.86 3.52 3.77
CA PHE A 156 4.21 3.43 3.22
C PHE A 156 5.02 2.34 3.90
N LEU A 157 4.94 2.23 5.23
CA LEU A 157 5.59 1.16 5.97
C LEU A 157 5.17 -0.22 5.43
N TYR A 158 3.87 -0.45 5.26
CA TYR A 158 3.36 -1.69 4.66
C TYR A 158 3.95 -1.96 3.26
N ASN A 159 3.98 -0.95 2.38
CA ASN A 159 4.50 -1.13 1.02
C ASN A 159 5.99 -1.49 0.99
N PHE A 160 6.80 -0.84 1.84
CA PHE A 160 8.22 -1.15 1.96
C PHE A 160 8.46 -2.53 2.60
N GLU A 161 7.73 -2.89 3.64
CA GLU A 161 7.80 -4.22 4.24
C GLU A 161 7.38 -5.31 3.24
N ALA A 162 6.30 -5.09 2.49
CA ALA A 162 5.88 -5.99 1.43
C ALA A 162 6.98 -6.17 0.36
N ALA A 163 7.69 -5.10 -0.01
CA ALA A 163 8.82 -5.16 -0.92
C ALA A 163 9.99 -5.98 -0.35
N ILE A 164 10.30 -5.83 0.95
CA ILE A 164 11.32 -6.60 1.67
C ILE A 164 10.97 -8.09 1.67
N PHE A 165 9.73 -8.45 2.03
CA PHE A 165 9.31 -9.86 2.00
C PHE A 165 9.36 -10.46 0.60
N ARG A 166 8.86 -9.73 -0.40
CA ARG A 166 8.90 -10.16 -1.81
C ARG A 166 10.33 -10.37 -2.31
N SER A 167 11.30 -9.57 -1.87
CA SER A 167 12.70 -9.73 -2.25
C SER A 167 13.33 -11.05 -1.79
N SER A 168 12.84 -11.62 -0.69
CA SER A 168 13.26 -12.92 -0.17
C SER A 168 12.45 -14.11 -0.70
N GLY A 169 11.54 -13.86 -1.66
CA GLY A 169 10.67 -14.88 -2.23
C GLY A 169 9.41 -15.18 -1.43
N ASP A 170 9.17 -14.47 -0.33
CA ASP A 170 7.96 -14.59 0.46
C ASP A 170 6.89 -13.59 -0.01
N THR A 171 6.05 -14.03 -0.92
CA THR A 171 4.92 -13.24 -1.44
C THR A 171 3.62 -13.49 -0.70
N LYS A 172 3.59 -14.49 0.20
CA LYS A 172 2.38 -14.89 0.93
C LYS A 172 2.12 -14.04 2.15
N ILE A 173 3.18 -13.63 2.87
CA ILE A 173 3.04 -12.80 4.08
C ILE A 173 2.36 -11.46 3.75
N PRO A 174 2.81 -10.67 2.74
CA PRO A 174 2.11 -9.44 2.36
C PRO A 174 0.67 -9.68 1.93
N LEU A 175 0.40 -10.75 1.18
CA LEU A 175 -0.95 -11.11 0.75
C LEU A 175 -1.86 -11.43 1.95
N GLN A 176 -1.38 -12.20 2.93
CA GLN A 176 -2.14 -12.54 4.13
C GLN A 176 -2.41 -11.30 5.00
N ALA A 177 -1.40 -10.45 5.18
CA ALA A 177 -1.55 -9.20 5.92
C ALA A 177 -2.62 -8.30 5.27
N LEU A 178 -2.58 -8.15 3.94
CA LEU A 178 -3.60 -7.40 3.21
C LEU A 178 -4.99 -8.02 3.34
N ALA A 179 -5.11 -9.34 3.20
CA ALA A 179 -6.39 -10.03 3.30
C ALA A 179 -7.03 -9.84 4.68
N ILE A 180 -6.23 -9.96 5.76
CA ILE A 180 -6.72 -9.75 7.13
C ILE A 180 -7.13 -8.29 7.34
N SER A 181 -6.28 -7.34 6.96
CA SER A 181 -6.57 -5.91 7.13
C SER A 181 -7.77 -5.47 6.29
N GLY A 182 -7.91 -5.98 5.07
CA GLY A 182 -9.05 -5.67 4.22
C GLY A 182 -10.38 -6.22 4.73
N VAL A 183 -10.39 -7.42 5.28
CA VAL A 183 -11.59 -7.96 5.94
C VAL A 183 -11.96 -7.12 7.16
N LEU A 184 -10.98 -6.73 7.98
CA LEU A 184 -11.20 -5.82 9.12
C LEU A 184 -11.73 -4.45 8.67
N ASN A 185 -11.18 -3.90 7.58
CA ASN A 185 -11.63 -2.64 7.00
C ASN A 185 -13.12 -2.72 6.60
N VAL A 186 -13.52 -3.77 5.86
CA VAL A 186 -14.93 -3.94 5.47
C VAL A 186 -15.85 -4.06 6.68
N ILE A 187 -15.44 -4.79 7.73
CA ILE A 187 -16.23 -4.91 8.97
C ILE A 187 -16.37 -3.55 9.66
N LEU A 188 -15.26 -2.79 9.78
CA LEU A 188 -15.26 -1.48 10.44
C LEU A 188 -16.08 -0.44 9.66
N ASN A 189 -16.12 -0.54 8.33
CA ASN A 189 -16.93 0.36 7.50
C ASN A 189 -18.43 0.08 7.58
N LEU A 190 -18.87 -1.07 8.10
CA LEU A 190 -20.27 -1.44 8.26
C LEU A 190 -20.84 -1.11 9.67
N ILE A 191 -19.98 -0.72 10.62
CA ILE A 191 -20.36 -0.35 11.99
C ILE A 191 -20.49 1.17 12.12
#